data_58828ed9d7bb25744909f514b67b1827
#
_entry.id   58828ed9d7bb25744909f514b67b1827
#
_cell.length_a   1.000
_cell.length_b   1.000
_cell.length_c   1.000
_cell.angle_alpha   90.00
_cell.angle_beta   90.00
_cell.angle_gamma   90.00
#
_symmetry.space_group_name_H-M   'P 1'
#
loop_
_entity.id
_entity.type
_entity.pdbx_description
1 polymer ?
#
loop_
_entity_poly.entity_id
_entity_poly.type
_entity_poly.pdbx_seq_one_letter_code
_entity_poly.pdbx_strand_id
1 'polypeptide(L)'
;AADFGATRVLISGESGTGKELLARALHAAGPRSEGPFIAVNCSAVPGELAESLFFGHAKGAFTGATADRPGYFELADGGTLFLDEISDLPLPLQPKLLRALEETAITRIGAAQPHPINVAILAASNADFTERMAKGQFRPDLYFRLARFTVEVPPLRDRREDIPLLAHHFAQLFAREMNLAPPRISDAALRALEAYDFPGNVRELKNILERALMESEGAEVRELHLHFFGPARRPPPSAPDGSVHPAPEAPQTGPPGVPAADHSHDARTDCEGGVDPVPASSMVPAQVK
;
A
#
# COMPACT_ATOMS: atom_id res chain seq x y z
N ALA A 1 -4.27 -16.44 21.07
CA ALA A 1 -3.61 -16.20 19.81
C ALA A 1 -4.69 -16.12 18.74
N ALA A 2 -4.82 -14.98 18.07
CA ALA A 2 -5.73 -14.87 16.93
C ALA A 2 -5.22 -15.84 15.85
N ASP A 3 -6.12 -16.68 15.35
CA ASP A 3 -5.81 -17.60 14.26
C ASP A 3 -5.63 -16.80 12.96
N PHE A 4 -4.41 -16.34 12.73
CA PHE A 4 -4.04 -15.68 11.48
C PHE A 4 -4.02 -16.63 10.28
N GLY A 5 -4.25 -17.93 10.50
CA GLY A 5 -4.24 -18.95 9.46
C GLY A 5 -5.34 -18.80 8.39
N ALA A 6 -6.46 -18.15 8.75
CA ALA A 6 -7.56 -17.83 7.82
C ALA A 6 -7.61 -16.33 7.48
N THR A 7 -6.63 -15.54 7.91
CA THR A 7 -6.63 -14.09 7.74
C THR A 7 -6.23 -13.74 6.31
N ARG A 8 -7.07 -12.92 5.67
CA ARG A 8 -6.79 -12.35 4.36
C ARG A 8 -6.37 -10.92 4.53
N VAL A 9 -5.24 -10.55 3.94
CA VAL A 9 -4.68 -9.20 4.00
C VAL A 9 -4.55 -8.65 2.60
N LEU A 10 -5.12 -7.49 2.36
CA LEU A 10 -4.93 -6.69 1.15
C LEU A 10 -3.91 -5.61 1.44
N ILE A 11 -2.80 -5.61 0.71
CA ILE A 11 -1.73 -4.63 0.79
C ILE A 11 -1.91 -3.64 -0.35
N SER A 12 -2.27 -2.41 -0.04
CA SER A 12 -2.39 -1.32 -1.01
C SER A 12 -1.16 -0.41 -0.99
N GLY A 13 -0.91 0.28 -2.08
CA GLY A 13 0.18 1.24 -2.20
C GLY A 13 0.74 1.33 -3.61
N GLU A 14 1.44 2.40 -3.90
CA GLU A 14 2.01 2.66 -5.22
C GLU A 14 2.99 1.57 -5.67
N SER A 15 3.24 1.51 -6.99
CA SER A 15 4.26 0.60 -7.52
C SER A 15 5.64 0.93 -6.94
N GLY A 16 6.41 -0.13 -6.61
CA GLY A 16 7.77 0.04 -6.09
C GLY A 16 7.88 0.41 -4.61
N THR A 17 6.79 0.46 -3.83
CA THR A 17 6.81 0.78 -2.39
C THR A 17 7.32 -0.35 -1.50
N GLY A 18 7.41 -1.59 -2.02
CA GLY A 18 7.88 -2.76 -1.27
C GLY A 18 6.77 -3.70 -0.77
N LYS A 19 5.59 -3.71 -1.40
CA LYS A 19 4.44 -4.56 -1.02
C LYS A 19 4.81 -6.05 -0.90
N GLU A 20 5.62 -6.58 -1.83
CA GLU A 20 6.08 -7.97 -1.77
C GLU A 20 6.99 -8.24 -0.56
N LEU A 21 7.88 -7.30 -0.21
CA LEU A 21 8.73 -7.44 0.98
C LEU A 21 7.90 -7.48 2.25
N LEU A 22 6.85 -6.64 2.33
CA LEU A 22 5.91 -6.68 3.44
C LEU A 22 5.16 -8.02 3.50
N ALA A 23 4.71 -8.54 2.35
CA ALA A 23 4.03 -9.84 2.29
C ALA A 23 4.95 -10.99 2.78
N ARG A 24 6.22 -10.97 2.38
CA ARG A 24 7.24 -11.93 2.86
C ARG A 24 7.50 -11.80 4.36
N ALA A 25 7.57 -10.58 4.88
CA ALA A 25 7.74 -10.33 6.31
C ALA A 25 6.53 -10.82 7.12
N LEU A 26 5.30 -10.58 6.63
CA LEU A 26 4.08 -11.09 7.24
C LEU A 26 4.03 -12.63 7.27
N HIS A 27 4.45 -13.29 6.18
CA HIS A 27 4.57 -14.74 6.14
C HIS A 27 5.61 -15.25 7.16
N ALA A 28 6.82 -14.68 7.15
CA ALA A 28 7.91 -15.09 8.04
C ALA A 28 7.58 -14.88 9.54
N ALA A 29 6.80 -13.86 9.87
CA ALA A 29 6.34 -13.60 11.24
C ALA A 29 5.05 -14.36 11.60
N GLY A 30 4.43 -15.03 10.64
CA GLY A 30 3.14 -15.68 10.79
C GLY A 30 3.25 -17.15 11.24
N PRO A 31 2.10 -17.77 11.58
CA PRO A 31 2.05 -19.18 12.04
C PRO A 31 2.38 -20.19 10.93
N ARG A 32 2.54 -19.75 9.71
CA ARG A 32 2.85 -20.58 8.52
C ARG A 32 4.24 -20.31 7.94
N SER A 33 5.15 -19.72 8.74
CA SER A 33 6.52 -19.36 8.33
C SER A 33 7.33 -20.53 7.79
N GLU A 34 7.06 -21.75 8.27
CA GLU A 34 7.70 -22.97 7.79
C GLU A 34 7.06 -23.56 6.52
N GLY A 35 5.89 -23.05 6.13
CA GLY A 35 5.16 -23.51 4.94
C GLY A 35 5.65 -22.81 3.66
N PRO A 36 5.15 -23.25 2.48
CA PRO A 36 5.53 -22.62 1.23
C PRO A 36 5.01 -21.18 1.11
N PHE A 37 5.83 -20.29 0.55
CA PHE A 37 5.42 -18.95 0.12
C PHE A 37 5.42 -18.91 -1.41
N ILE A 38 4.24 -18.96 -2.00
CA ILE A 38 4.06 -18.90 -3.45
C ILE A 38 3.64 -17.50 -3.86
N ALA A 39 4.51 -16.81 -4.60
CA ALA A 39 4.23 -15.45 -5.12
C ALA A 39 3.83 -15.53 -6.59
N VAL A 40 2.72 -14.90 -6.92
CA VAL A 40 2.16 -14.85 -8.28
C VAL A 40 1.84 -13.41 -8.64
N ASN A 41 2.43 -12.91 -9.71
CA ASN A 41 2.04 -11.64 -10.28
C ASN A 41 0.89 -11.86 -11.27
N CYS A 42 -0.31 -11.38 -10.93
CA CYS A 42 -1.53 -11.59 -11.72
C CYS A 42 -1.46 -10.91 -13.10
N SER A 43 -0.75 -9.81 -13.23
CA SER A 43 -0.58 -9.11 -14.51
C SER A 43 0.32 -9.85 -15.51
N ALA A 44 1.22 -10.71 -15.00
CA ALA A 44 2.14 -11.48 -15.82
C ALA A 44 1.57 -12.83 -16.29
N VAL A 45 0.39 -13.22 -15.79
CA VAL A 45 -0.22 -14.51 -16.12
C VAL A 45 -1.06 -14.38 -17.41
N PRO A 46 -0.75 -15.11 -18.50
CA PRO A 46 -1.55 -15.09 -19.71
C PRO A 46 -2.98 -15.58 -19.44
N GLY A 47 -4.00 -14.82 -19.89
CA GLY A 47 -5.40 -15.09 -19.56
C GLY A 47 -5.87 -16.51 -19.92
N GLU A 48 -5.40 -17.05 -21.05
CA GLU A 48 -5.75 -18.41 -21.50
C GLU A 48 -5.19 -19.52 -20.60
N LEU A 49 -4.03 -19.28 -19.98
CA LEU A 49 -3.37 -20.24 -19.09
C LEU A 49 -3.69 -20.01 -17.60
N ALA A 50 -4.26 -18.87 -17.30
CA ALA A 50 -4.41 -18.43 -15.93
C ALA A 50 -5.22 -19.41 -15.07
N GLU A 51 -6.32 -19.96 -15.61
CA GLU A 51 -7.13 -20.93 -14.88
C GLU A 51 -6.32 -22.21 -14.54
N SER A 52 -5.58 -22.72 -15.51
CA SER A 52 -4.73 -23.91 -15.31
C SER A 52 -3.58 -23.66 -14.35
N LEU A 53 -3.00 -22.46 -14.35
CA LEU A 53 -1.92 -22.09 -13.44
C LEU A 53 -2.42 -21.92 -12.00
N PHE A 54 -3.59 -21.30 -11.81
CA PHE A 54 -4.15 -21.09 -10.49
C PHE A 54 -4.69 -22.37 -9.85
N PHE A 55 -5.50 -23.13 -10.61
CA PHE A 55 -6.29 -24.25 -10.06
C PHE A 55 -5.76 -25.63 -10.47
N GLY A 56 -4.78 -25.70 -11.38
CA GLY A 56 -4.27 -26.94 -11.90
C GLY A 56 -5.18 -27.60 -12.94
N HIS A 57 -4.72 -28.67 -13.56
CA HIS A 57 -5.50 -29.46 -14.51
C HIS A 57 -5.22 -30.95 -14.38
N ALA A 58 -6.21 -31.74 -14.71
CA ALA A 58 -6.08 -33.18 -14.87
C ALA A 58 -5.59 -33.52 -16.27
N LYS A 59 -4.96 -34.67 -16.44
CA LYS A 59 -4.57 -35.21 -17.74
C LYS A 59 -5.79 -35.30 -18.65
N GLY A 60 -5.68 -34.79 -19.89
CA GLY A 60 -6.74 -34.80 -20.87
C GLY A 60 -7.79 -33.69 -20.71
N ALA A 61 -7.62 -32.75 -19.80
CA ALA A 61 -8.54 -31.64 -19.54
C ALA A 61 -8.71 -30.69 -20.75
N PHE A 62 -7.68 -30.58 -21.58
CA PHE A 62 -7.67 -29.82 -22.85
C PHE A 62 -6.60 -30.37 -23.80
N THR A 63 -6.61 -29.90 -25.05
CA THR A 63 -5.60 -30.28 -26.07
C THR A 63 -4.22 -29.83 -25.59
N GLY A 64 -3.32 -30.78 -25.26
CA GLY A 64 -2.00 -30.52 -24.73
C GLY A 64 -1.84 -30.84 -23.24
N ALA A 65 -2.90 -31.16 -22.49
CA ALA A 65 -2.83 -31.65 -21.12
C ALA A 65 -2.34 -33.11 -21.06
N THR A 66 -1.05 -33.33 -21.23
CA THR A 66 -0.45 -34.68 -21.30
C THR A 66 -0.27 -35.34 -19.93
N ALA A 67 -0.28 -34.57 -18.85
CA ALA A 67 -0.11 -35.03 -17.47
C ALA A 67 -0.96 -34.16 -16.51
N ASP A 68 -1.17 -34.66 -15.29
CA ASP A 68 -1.73 -33.86 -14.20
C ASP A 68 -0.73 -32.78 -13.79
N ARG A 69 -1.23 -31.57 -13.53
CA ARG A 69 -0.40 -30.47 -13.04
C ARG A 69 -1.08 -29.75 -11.87
N PRO A 70 -0.41 -29.63 -10.72
CA PRO A 70 -0.94 -28.86 -9.60
C PRO A 70 -0.95 -27.36 -9.94
N GLY A 71 -1.94 -26.63 -9.42
CA GLY A 71 -2.02 -25.18 -9.51
C GLY A 71 -1.36 -24.47 -8.33
N TYR A 72 -1.28 -23.13 -8.42
CA TYR A 72 -0.68 -22.32 -7.36
C TYR A 72 -1.34 -22.53 -5.99
N PHE A 73 -2.64 -22.76 -5.93
CA PHE A 73 -3.33 -23.05 -4.67
C PHE A 73 -2.83 -24.34 -4.01
N GLU A 74 -2.62 -25.39 -4.79
CA GLU A 74 -2.09 -26.65 -4.28
C GLU A 74 -0.62 -26.53 -3.89
N LEU A 75 0.18 -25.78 -4.67
CA LEU A 75 1.58 -25.53 -4.35
C LEU A 75 1.75 -24.70 -3.08
N ALA A 76 0.75 -23.90 -2.73
CA ALA A 76 0.74 -23.07 -1.52
C ALA A 76 0.09 -23.76 -0.31
N ASP A 77 -0.36 -25.02 -0.46
CA ASP A 77 -1.05 -25.73 0.63
C ASP A 77 -0.20 -25.87 1.89
N GLY A 78 -0.78 -25.59 3.04
CA GLY A 78 -0.08 -25.48 4.32
C GLY A 78 0.70 -24.15 4.51
N GLY A 79 0.77 -23.28 3.50
CA GLY A 79 1.55 -22.06 3.48
C GLY A 79 0.77 -20.80 3.12
N THR A 80 1.35 -19.96 2.28
CA THR A 80 0.83 -18.66 1.88
C THR A 80 0.90 -18.48 0.36
N LEU A 81 -0.22 -18.07 -0.23
CA LEU A 81 -0.29 -17.62 -1.62
C LEU A 81 -0.34 -16.08 -1.64
N PHE A 82 0.67 -15.47 -2.20
CA PHE A 82 0.74 -14.03 -2.41
C PHE A 82 0.35 -13.69 -3.85
N LEU A 83 -0.69 -12.88 -4.00
CA LEU A 83 -1.27 -12.44 -5.26
C LEU A 83 -0.89 -10.98 -5.48
N ASP A 84 0.18 -10.74 -6.22
CA ASP A 84 0.60 -9.38 -6.58
C ASP A 84 -0.21 -8.87 -7.76
N GLU A 85 -0.50 -7.56 -7.77
CA GLU A 85 -1.35 -6.87 -8.75
C GLU A 85 -2.69 -7.60 -8.97
N ILE A 86 -3.35 -7.97 -7.86
CA ILE A 86 -4.62 -8.74 -7.88
C ILE A 86 -5.73 -8.03 -8.65
N SER A 87 -5.68 -6.70 -8.75
CA SER A 87 -6.61 -5.90 -9.56
C SER A 87 -6.59 -6.24 -11.05
N ASP A 88 -5.52 -6.87 -11.54
CA ASP A 88 -5.35 -7.27 -12.93
C ASP A 88 -5.75 -8.73 -13.19
N LEU A 89 -6.30 -9.41 -12.18
CA LEU A 89 -6.81 -10.77 -12.33
C LEU A 89 -7.95 -10.80 -13.36
N PRO A 90 -7.87 -11.65 -14.41
CA PRO A 90 -8.90 -11.73 -15.43
C PRO A 90 -10.30 -11.97 -14.86
N LEU A 91 -11.31 -11.25 -15.37
CA LEU A 91 -12.69 -11.31 -14.89
C LEU A 91 -13.26 -12.74 -14.79
N PRO A 92 -13.01 -13.66 -15.76
CA PRO A 92 -13.52 -15.03 -15.66
C PRO A 92 -12.95 -15.83 -14.49
N LEU A 93 -11.78 -15.43 -13.95
CA LEU A 93 -11.15 -16.12 -12.82
C LEU A 93 -11.63 -15.61 -11.48
N GLN A 94 -12.14 -14.38 -11.41
CA GLN A 94 -12.56 -13.77 -10.15
C GLN A 94 -13.64 -14.58 -9.42
N PRO A 95 -14.70 -15.12 -10.09
CA PRO A 95 -15.66 -16.00 -9.42
C PRO A 95 -15.04 -17.31 -8.90
N LYS A 96 -14.04 -17.86 -9.62
CA LYS A 96 -13.37 -19.09 -9.19
C LYS A 96 -12.48 -18.85 -7.99
N LEU A 97 -11.76 -17.71 -7.98
CA LEU A 97 -11.00 -17.27 -6.81
C LEU A 97 -11.92 -17.07 -5.61
N LEU A 98 -13.06 -16.39 -5.79
CA LEU A 98 -14.03 -16.20 -4.71
C LEU A 98 -14.47 -17.53 -4.10
N ARG A 99 -14.84 -18.52 -4.94
CA ARG A 99 -15.21 -19.86 -4.46
C ARG A 99 -14.09 -20.55 -3.69
N ALA A 100 -12.85 -20.51 -4.20
CA ALA A 100 -11.69 -21.07 -3.49
C ALA A 100 -11.48 -20.41 -2.11
N LEU A 101 -11.75 -19.11 -1.99
CA LEU A 101 -11.68 -18.37 -0.74
C LEU A 101 -12.85 -18.72 0.23
N GLU A 102 -13.99 -19.12 -0.26
CA GLU A 102 -15.18 -19.44 0.54
C GLU A 102 -15.21 -20.90 0.99
N GLU A 103 -14.99 -21.80 0.04
CA GLU A 103 -15.12 -23.24 0.23
C GLU A 103 -13.84 -23.87 0.82
N THR A 104 -12.71 -23.14 0.84
CA THR A 104 -11.39 -23.69 1.19
C THR A 104 -11.06 -24.96 0.42
N ALA A 105 -11.49 -25.01 -0.83
CA ALA A 105 -11.29 -26.09 -1.76
C ALA A 105 -11.19 -25.56 -3.17
N ILE A 106 -10.48 -26.29 -4.02
CA ILE A 106 -10.35 -25.99 -5.45
C ILE A 106 -10.74 -27.21 -6.27
N THR A 107 -11.14 -26.97 -7.52
CA THR A 107 -11.36 -28.06 -8.48
C THR A 107 -10.43 -27.86 -9.67
N ARG A 108 -9.59 -28.85 -9.96
CA ARG A 108 -8.73 -28.83 -11.16
C ARG A 108 -9.57 -28.83 -12.43
N ILE A 109 -9.07 -28.21 -13.48
CA ILE A 109 -9.72 -28.30 -14.81
C ILE A 109 -9.80 -29.77 -15.22
N GLY A 110 -10.99 -30.22 -15.62
CA GLY A 110 -11.23 -31.61 -16.01
C GLY A 110 -11.40 -32.61 -14.86
N ALA A 111 -11.28 -32.19 -13.60
CA ALA A 111 -11.57 -33.03 -12.44
C ALA A 111 -13.02 -32.85 -11.97
N ALA A 112 -13.62 -33.94 -11.44
CA ALA A 112 -14.98 -33.92 -10.92
C ALA A 112 -15.06 -33.60 -9.43
N GLN A 113 -13.99 -33.81 -8.67
CA GLN A 113 -14.01 -33.66 -7.23
C GLN A 113 -13.21 -32.46 -6.75
N PRO A 114 -13.71 -31.69 -5.76
CA PRO A 114 -12.97 -30.65 -5.14
C PRO A 114 -11.82 -31.22 -4.29
N HIS A 115 -10.69 -30.51 -4.29
CA HIS A 115 -9.53 -30.78 -3.46
C HIS A 115 -9.48 -29.74 -2.33
N PRO A 116 -9.56 -30.16 -1.06
CA PRO A 116 -9.48 -29.22 0.05
C PRO A 116 -8.07 -28.61 0.12
N ILE A 117 -8.01 -27.33 0.47
CA ILE A 117 -6.75 -26.56 0.60
C ILE A 117 -6.75 -25.76 1.90
N ASN A 118 -5.57 -25.58 2.47
CA ASN A 118 -5.36 -24.80 3.67
C ASN A 118 -4.32 -23.71 3.44
N VAL A 119 -4.70 -22.63 2.76
CA VAL A 119 -3.80 -21.57 2.26
C VAL A 119 -4.16 -20.23 2.88
N ALA A 120 -3.16 -19.52 3.42
CA ALA A 120 -3.29 -18.10 3.75
C ALA A 120 -3.16 -17.25 2.49
N ILE A 121 -4.02 -16.23 2.34
CA ILE A 121 -3.99 -15.36 1.17
C ILE A 121 -3.52 -13.97 1.56
N LEU A 122 -2.45 -13.53 0.92
CA LEU A 122 -2.01 -12.14 0.89
C LEU A 122 -2.21 -11.61 -0.53
N ALA A 123 -2.86 -10.47 -0.67
CA ALA A 123 -3.08 -9.83 -1.97
C ALA A 123 -2.44 -8.44 -1.97
N ALA A 124 -1.89 -8.00 -3.09
CA ALA A 124 -1.37 -6.65 -3.23
C ALA A 124 -1.91 -5.98 -4.50
N SER A 125 -2.08 -4.67 -4.46
CA SER A 125 -2.47 -3.87 -5.62
C SER A 125 -2.00 -2.41 -5.48
N ASN A 126 -1.75 -1.78 -6.61
CA ASN A 126 -1.52 -0.33 -6.73
C ASN A 126 -2.75 0.39 -7.30
N ALA A 127 -3.80 -0.34 -7.68
CA ALA A 127 -4.99 0.22 -8.33
C ALA A 127 -6.02 0.73 -7.31
N ASP A 128 -6.78 1.73 -7.73
CA ASP A 128 -8.01 2.12 -7.05
C ASP A 128 -9.12 1.12 -7.37
N PHE A 129 -9.48 0.32 -6.37
CA PHE A 129 -10.56 -0.67 -6.51
C PHE A 129 -11.93 -0.02 -6.71
N THR A 130 -12.16 1.20 -6.22
CA THR A 130 -13.43 1.92 -6.44
C THR A 130 -13.62 2.18 -7.93
N GLU A 131 -12.58 2.66 -8.58
CA GLU A 131 -12.58 2.89 -10.03
C GLU A 131 -12.71 1.58 -10.82
N ARG A 132 -11.96 0.53 -10.44
CA ARG A 132 -12.01 -0.79 -11.10
C ARG A 132 -13.40 -1.43 -10.99
N MET A 133 -14.04 -1.35 -9.83
CA MET A 133 -15.41 -1.86 -9.62
C MET A 133 -16.44 -1.05 -10.42
N ALA A 134 -16.33 0.27 -10.43
CA ALA A 134 -17.22 1.13 -11.23
C ALA A 134 -17.14 0.83 -12.74
N LYS A 135 -15.95 0.47 -13.24
CA LYS A 135 -15.73 0.06 -14.64
C LYS A 135 -16.08 -1.40 -14.92
N GLY A 136 -16.56 -2.16 -13.94
CA GLY A 136 -16.86 -3.59 -14.09
C GLY A 136 -15.63 -4.48 -14.33
N GLN A 137 -14.42 -4.00 -14.01
CA GLN A 137 -13.16 -4.72 -14.18
C GLN A 137 -12.80 -5.58 -12.97
N PHE A 138 -13.40 -5.31 -11.82
CA PHE A 138 -13.22 -6.09 -10.61
C PHE A 138 -14.56 -6.28 -9.89
N ARG A 139 -14.79 -7.48 -9.37
CA ARG A 139 -16.06 -7.83 -8.70
C ARG A 139 -16.08 -7.30 -7.27
N PRO A 140 -17.16 -6.64 -6.83
CA PRO A 140 -17.29 -6.15 -5.45
C PRO A 140 -17.26 -7.27 -4.40
N ASP A 141 -17.89 -8.43 -4.70
CA ASP A 141 -17.94 -9.58 -3.78
C ASP A 141 -16.54 -10.13 -3.49
N LEU A 142 -15.70 -10.24 -4.51
CA LEU A 142 -14.30 -10.65 -4.34
C LEU A 142 -13.50 -9.61 -3.55
N TYR A 143 -13.68 -8.32 -3.84
CA TYR A 143 -13.01 -7.26 -3.09
C TYR A 143 -13.28 -7.36 -1.59
N PHE A 144 -14.55 -7.42 -1.18
CA PHE A 144 -14.90 -7.52 0.23
C PHE A 144 -14.41 -8.83 0.89
N ARG A 145 -14.21 -9.86 0.10
CA ARG A 145 -13.66 -11.12 0.60
C ARG A 145 -12.14 -11.07 0.80
N LEU A 146 -11.42 -10.33 -0.03
CA LEU A 146 -9.96 -10.11 0.07
C LEU A 146 -9.60 -9.04 1.09
N ALA A 147 -10.34 -7.93 1.12
CA ALA A 147 -10.07 -6.74 1.94
C ALA A 147 -10.57 -6.87 3.40
N ARG A 148 -10.43 -8.06 4.01
CA ARG A 148 -10.80 -8.25 5.41
C ARG A 148 -9.92 -7.43 6.35
N PHE A 149 -8.63 -7.34 6.04
CA PHE A 149 -7.67 -6.42 6.63
C PHE A 149 -6.94 -5.73 5.50
N THR A 150 -6.90 -4.42 5.55
CA THR A 150 -6.19 -3.62 4.56
C THR A 150 -5.02 -2.92 5.23
N VAL A 151 -3.85 -3.03 4.61
CA VAL A 151 -2.63 -2.34 5.04
C VAL A 151 -2.18 -1.47 3.88
N GLU A 152 -2.05 -0.18 4.13
CA GLU A 152 -1.52 0.76 3.15
C GLU A 152 -0.02 0.96 3.37
N VAL A 153 0.76 0.79 2.30
CA VAL A 153 2.20 1.07 2.30
C VAL A 153 2.40 2.48 1.74
N PRO A 154 2.83 3.43 2.58
CA PRO A 154 3.00 4.80 2.14
C PRO A 154 4.08 4.91 1.06
N PRO A 155 3.94 5.85 0.11
CA PRO A 155 4.97 6.13 -0.87
C PRO A 155 6.22 6.70 -0.20
N LEU A 156 7.37 6.58 -0.87
CA LEU A 156 8.67 6.94 -0.30
C LEU A 156 8.76 8.45 0.04
N ARG A 157 8.07 9.30 -0.72
CA ARG A 157 8.00 10.76 -0.44
C ARG A 157 7.33 11.11 0.90
N ASP A 158 6.51 10.21 1.46
CA ASP A 158 5.81 10.41 2.74
C ASP A 158 6.57 9.80 3.93
N ARG A 159 7.72 9.11 3.67
CA ARG A 159 8.66 8.55 4.67
C ARG A 159 10.11 8.85 4.30
N ARG A 160 10.38 10.13 4.08
CA ARG A 160 11.71 10.60 3.61
C ARG A 160 12.84 10.28 4.58
N GLU A 161 12.53 10.17 5.86
CA GLU A 161 13.46 9.72 6.91
C GLU A 161 14.05 8.32 6.68
N ASP A 162 13.36 7.48 5.89
CA ASP A 162 13.87 6.15 5.54
C ASP A 162 14.90 6.20 4.39
N ILE A 163 14.93 7.30 3.61
CA ILE A 163 15.77 7.40 2.41
C ILE A 163 17.26 7.21 2.72
N PRO A 164 17.86 7.86 3.73
CA PRO A 164 19.29 7.66 4.03
C PRO A 164 19.60 6.20 4.39
N LEU A 165 18.75 5.57 5.20
CA LEU A 165 18.92 4.19 5.61
C LEU A 165 18.84 3.24 4.40
N LEU A 166 17.83 3.41 3.55
CA LEU A 166 17.65 2.63 2.33
C LEU A 166 18.81 2.86 1.34
N ALA A 167 19.28 4.10 1.21
CA ALA A 167 20.41 4.46 0.35
C ALA A 167 21.69 3.74 0.77
N HIS A 168 22.02 3.77 2.06
CA HIS A 168 23.17 3.05 2.58
C HIS A 168 23.03 1.53 2.40
N HIS A 169 21.83 0.99 2.65
CA HIS A 169 21.57 -0.44 2.47
C HIS A 169 21.79 -0.89 1.03
N PHE A 170 21.21 -0.19 0.05
CA PHE A 170 21.38 -0.54 -1.36
C PHE A 170 22.82 -0.33 -1.84
N ALA A 171 23.46 0.76 -1.44
CA ALA A 171 24.86 0.98 -1.79
C ALA A 171 25.77 -0.15 -1.29
N GLN A 172 25.56 -0.63 -0.06
CA GLN A 172 26.29 -1.77 0.48
C GLN A 172 25.96 -3.08 -0.24
N LEU A 173 24.68 -3.29 -0.59
CA LEU A 173 24.22 -4.47 -1.33
C LEU A 173 24.94 -4.58 -2.67
N PHE A 174 24.87 -3.50 -3.48
CA PHE A 174 25.49 -3.46 -4.80
C PHE A 174 27.02 -3.51 -4.75
N ALA A 175 27.65 -2.85 -3.76
CA ALA A 175 29.08 -2.94 -3.59
C ALA A 175 29.54 -4.40 -3.38
N ARG A 176 28.79 -5.18 -2.59
CA ARG A 176 29.06 -6.61 -2.41
C ARG A 176 28.88 -7.41 -3.71
N GLU A 177 27.80 -7.15 -4.45
CA GLU A 177 27.53 -7.81 -5.74
C GLU A 177 28.60 -7.50 -6.79
N MET A 178 29.17 -6.30 -6.76
CA MET A 178 30.22 -5.85 -7.66
C MET A 178 31.65 -6.11 -7.15
N ASN A 179 31.80 -6.73 -5.96
CA ASN A 179 33.09 -6.93 -5.29
C ASN A 179 33.85 -5.62 -5.04
N LEU A 180 33.16 -4.55 -4.73
CA LEU A 180 33.71 -3.24 -4.38
C LEU A 180 33.75 -3.03 -2.87
N ALA A 181 34.61 -2.12 -2.40
CA ALA A 181 34.56 -1.66 -1.03
C ALA A 181 33.24 -0.92 -0.74
N PRO A 182 32.71 -0.95 0.50
CA PRO A 182 31.48 -0.21 0.82
C PRO A 182 31.65 1.27 0.51
N PRO A 183 30.84 1.84 -0.40
CA PRO A 183 30.99 3.22 -0.83
C PRO A 183 30.52 4.20 0.25
N ARG A 184 31.09 5.39 0.25
CA ARG A 184 30.53 6.53 0.98
C ARG A 184 29.52 7.23 0.10
N ILE A 185 28.45 7.71 0.70
CA ILE A 185 27.48 8.60 0.04
C ILE A 185 27.71 9.98 0.65
N SER A 186 27.99 10.98 -0.18
CA SER A 186 28.21 12.34 0.32
C SER A 186 26.93 12.94 0.89
N ASP A 187 27.06 13.86 1.85
CA ASP A 187 25.91 14.56 2.44
C ASP A 187 25.12 15.35 1.39
N ALA A 188 25.79 15.88 0.35
CA ALA A 188 25.10 16.53 -0.77
C ALA A 188 24.23 15.54 -1.56
N ALA A 189 24.72 14.32 -1.81
CA ALA A 189 23.96 13.27 -2.47
C ALA A 189 22.76 12.83 -1.62
N LEU A 190 22.94 12.64 -0.31
CA LEU A 190 21.82 12.29 0.59
C LEU A 190 20.73 13.37 0.58
N ARG A 191 21.12 14.66 0.70
CA ARG A 191 20.14 15.76 0.62
C ARG A 191 19.41 15.81 -0.72
N ALA A 192 20.11 15.54 -1.83
CA ALA A 192 19.49 15.49 -3.15
C ALA A 192 18.47 14.34 -3.26
N LEU A 193 18.80 13.16 -2.70
CA LEU A 193 17.88 12.04 -2.62
C LEU A 193 16.65 12.37 -1.76
N GLU A 194 16.82 12.96 -0.58
CA GLU A 194 15.71 13.34 0.32
C GLU A 194 14.80 14.41 -0.30
N ALA A 195 15.32 15.28 -1.15
CA ALA A 195 14.56 16.33 -1.83
C ALA A 195 13.73 15.82 -3.01
N TYR A 196 14.00 14.61 -3.51
CA TYR A 196 13.32 14.04 -4.67
C TYR A 196 12.05 13.26 -4.25
N ASP A 197 10.99 13.25 -5.09
CA ASP A 197 9.70 12.68 -4.76
C ASP A 197 9.55 11.17 -5.09
N PHE A 198 10.50 10.59 -5.80
CA PHE A 198 10.52 9.17 -6.16
C PHE A 198 9.19 8.64 -6.72
N PRO A 199 8.75 9.02 -7.92
CA PRO A 199 7.54 8.46 -8.52
C PRO A 199 7.58 6.93 -8.67
N GLY A 200 8.75 6.33 -8.81
CA GLY A 200 8.97 4.88 -8.79
C GLY A 200 9.32 4.31 -7.41
N ASN A 201 9.19 5.12 -6.34
CA ASN A 201 9.39 4.73 -4.96
C ASN A 201 10.77 4.04 -4.70
N VAL A 202 10.79 3.01 -3.88
CA VAL A 202 12.02 2.28 -3.52
C VAL A 202 12.67 1.60 -4.73
N ARG A 203 11.88 1.20 -5.72
CA ARG A 203 12.42 0.61 -6.97
C ARG A 203 13.26 1.64 -7.74
N GLU A 204 12.81 2.88 -7.81
CA GLU A 204 13.55 3.96 -8.46
C GLU A 204 14.79 4.34 -7.67
N LEU A 205 14.69 4.49 -6.34
CA LEU A 205 15.84 4.73 -5.47
C LEU A 205 16.93 3.67 -5.67
N LYS A 206 16.54 2.40 -5.72
CA LYS A 206 17.44 1.27 -5.96
C LYS A 206 18.17 1.44 -7.30
N ASN A 207 17.46 1.73 -8.38
CA ASN A 207 18.04 1.89 -9.72
C ASN A 207 18.98 3.11 -9.81
N ILE A 208 18.61 4.23 -9.16
CA ILE A 208 19.48 5.43 -9.12
C ILE A 208 20.79 5.12 -8.41
N LEU A 209 20.75 4.41 -7.28
CA LEU A 209 21.95 4.09 -6.52
C LEU A 209 22.84 3.05 -7.21
N GLU A 210 22.24 2.04 -7.85
CA GLU A 210 22.97 1.06 -8.66
C GLU A 210 23.80 1.75 -9.74
N ARG A 211 23.15 2.65 -10.49
CA ARG A 211 23.81 3.44 -11.53
C ARG A 211 24.88 4.38 -10.96
N ALA A 212 24.56 5.11 -9.89
CA ALA A 212 25.49 6.02 -9.24
C ALA A 212 26.75 5.32 -8.74
N LEU A 213 26.61 4.09 -8.24
CA LEU A 213 27.74 3.30 -7.80
C LEU A 213 28.63 2.85 -8.96
N MET A 214 28.05 2.47 -10.10
CA MET A 214 28.79 2.15 -11.32
C MET A 214 29.56 3.37 -11.82
N GLU A 215 28.94 4.54 -11.87
CA GLU A 215 29.55 5.78 -12.36
C GLU A 215 30.64 6.33 -11.40
N SER A 216 30.55 6.06 -10.11
CA SER A 216 31.56 6.45 -9.11
C SER A 216 32.75 5.47 -9.04
N GLU A 217 32.72 4.36 -9.82
CA GLU A 217 33.72 3.30 -9.81
C GLU A 217 33.99 2.75 -8.38
N GLY A 218 32.99 2.72 -7.53
CA GLY A 218 33.09 2.27 -6.13
C GLY A 218 33.75 3.27 -5.18
N ALA A 219 34.01 4.49 -5.63
CA ALA A 219 34.47 5.58 -4.78
C ALA A 219 33.26 6.24 -4.04
N GLU A 220 33.39 7.51 -3.65
CA GLU A 220 32.31 8.25 -3.02
C GLU A 220 31.20 8.58 -4.02
N VAL A 221 29.95 8.18 -3.72
CA VAL A 221 28.76 8.57 -4.47
C VAL A 221 28.45 10.03 -4.18
N ARG A 222 28.57 10.89 -5.18
CA ARG A 222 28.30 12.33 -5.12
C ARG A 222 27.04 12.67 -5.87
N GLU A 223 26.47 13.85 -5.63
CA GLU A 223 25.25 14.34 -6.28
C GLU A 223 25.30 14.26 -7.82
N LEU A 224 26.46 14.50 -8.41
CA LEU A 224 26.63 14.43 -9.87
C LEU A 224 26.42 13.04 -10.49
N HIS A 225 26.51 11.97 -9.68
CA HIS A 225 26.27 10.58 -10.11
C HIS A 225 24.77 10.21 -10.01
N LEU A 226 23.92 11.07 -9.40
CA LEU A 226 22.50 10.81 -9.24
C LEU A 226 21.73 11.27 -10.48
N HIS A 227 21.06 10.36 -11.15
CA HIS A 227 20.25 10.63 -12.33
C HIS A 227 18.77 10.45 -12.00
N PHE A 228 18.07 11.55 -11.77
CA PHE A 228 16.64 11.57 -11.51
C PHE A 228 15.83 11.59 -12.82
N PHE A 229 14.70 10.87 -12.87
CA PHE A 229 13.84 10.79 -14.06
C PHE A 229 12.84 11.95 -14.19
N GLY A 230 12.82 12.88 -13.23
CA GLY A 230 11.95 14.04 -13.22
C GLY A 230 12.59 15.24 -12.55
N PRO A 231 11.94 16.42 -12.59
CA PRO A 231 12.47 17.59 -11.91
C PRO A 231 12.53 17.34 -10.41
N ALA A 232 13.71 17.51 -9.81
CA ALA A 232 13.84 17.58 -8.36
C ALA A 232 12.89 18.67 -7.84
N ARG A 233 12.14 18.38 -6.77
CA ARG A 233 11.33 19.40 -6.13
C ARG A 233 12.27 20.51 -5.67
N ARG A 234 11.99 21.75 -6.09
CA ARG A 234 12.74 22.91 -5.61
C ARG A 234 12.63 22.92 -4.08
N PRO A 235 13.73 22.97 -3.31
CA PRO A 235 13.64 23.05 -1.87
C PRO A 235 12.71 24.22 -1.51
N PRO A 236 11.88 24.12 -0.47
CA PRO A 236 11.10 25.25 -0.02
C PRO A 236 12.06 26.43 0.19
N PRO A 237 11.68 27.66 -0.20
CA PRO A 237 12.53 28.81 0.02
C PRO A 237 12.94 28.80 1.49
N SER A 238 14.23 28.76 1.76
CA SER A 238 14.77 28.92 3.09
C SER A 238 14.07 30.12 3.73
N ALA A 239 13.51 29.89 4.94
CA ALA A 239 12.88 30.95 5.70
C ALA A 239 13.80 32.18 5.66
N PRO A 240 13.27 33.39 5.41
CA PRO A 240 14.09 34.56 5.35
C PRO A 240 14.89 34.68 6.65
N ASP A 241 16.19 34.72 6.48
CA ASP A 241 17.14 34.96 7.53
C ASP A 241 16.62 36.15 8.37
N GLY A 242 16.45 35.94 9.66
CA GLY A 242 15.85 36.92 10.57
C GLY A 242 16.69 38.18 10.69
N SER A 243 16.80 38.98 9.63
CA SER A 243 17.25 40.34 9.71
C SER A 243 16.09 41.15 10.31
N VAL A 244 16.19 41.33 11.60
CA VAL A 244 15.40 42.28 12.41
C VAL A 244 15.57 43.68 11.78
N HIS A 245 14.62 44.08 10.94
CA HIS A 245 14.45 45.49 10.65
C HIS A 245 13.87 46.19 11.91
N PRO A 246 14.48 47.24 12.44
CA PRO A 246 13.89 48.02 13.52
C PRO A 246 12.55 48.58 13.05
N ALA A 247 11.54 48.42 13.91
CA ALA A 247 10.20 48.93 13.66
C ALA A 247 10.24 50.45 13.48
N PRO A 248 9.47 51.04 12.54
CA PRO A 248 9.32 52.47 12.44
C PRO A 248 8.54 52.97 13.68
N GLU A 249 9.12 54.03 14.32
CA GLU A 249 8.52 54.76 15.44
C GLU A 249 7.10 55.23 15.08
N ALA A 250 6.15 54.93 15.96
CA ALA A 250 4.77 55.42 15.88
C ALA A 250 4.71 56.91 16.24
N PRO A 251 3.95 57.74 15.53
CA PRO A 251 3.77 59.13 15.89
C PRO A 251 2.89 59.28 17.16
N GLN A 252 3.39 60.00 18.14
CA GLN A 252 2.67 60.38 19.33
C GLN A 252 1.59 61.43 18.96
N THR A 253 0.33 61.09 19.18
CA THR A 253 -0.75 62.10 19.25
C THR A 253 -1.46 61.95 20.56
N GLY A 254 -1.38 63.07 21.37
CA GLY A 254 -2.07 63.21 22.64
C GLY A 254 -3.58 63.40 22.51
N PRO A 255 -4.30 63.41 23.64
CA PRO A 255 -5.71 63.25 23.70
C PRO A 255 -6.50 64.57 23.55
N PRO A 256 -7.70 64.55 23.07
CA PRO A 256 -8.75 65.35 23.68
C PRO A 256 -10.12 64.66 23.84
N GLY A 257 -10.71 64.89 25.00
CA GLY A 257 -12.04 65.47 25.16
C GLY A 257 -13.25 64.54 24.94
N VAL A 258 -13.85 64.18 26.07
CA VAL A 258 -15.26 63.75 26.20
C VAL A 258 -16.18 64.99 26.00
N PRO A 259 -17.38 64.88 25.43
CA PRO A 259 -18.60 64.74 26.23
C PRO A 259 -19.68 63.82 25.60
N ALA A 260 -20.31 63.05 26.40
CA ALA A 260 -21.61 63.02 27.06
C ALA A 260 -22.87 62.99 26.19
N ALA A 261 -23.74 62.01 26.55
CA ALA A 261 -25.21 61.94 26.46
C ALA A 261 -25.84 61.77 25.07
N ASP A 262 -26.90 61.07 24.85
CA ASP A 262 -28.01 60.60 25.66
C ASP A 262 -28.98 59.76 24.76
N HIS A 263 -29.83 58.98 25.45
CA HIS A 263 -31.16 58.49 25.02
C HIS A 263 -31.29 57.32 24.02
N SER A 264 -31.64 56.15 24.52
CA SER A 264 -32.99 55.61 24.81
C SER A 264 -33.79 55.12 23.61
N HIS A 265 -34.19 53.89 23.70
CA HIS A 265 -35.54 53.25 23.52
C HIS A 265 -35.34 51.82 22.96
N ASP A 266 -35.61 50.84 23.73
CA ASP A 266 -36.89 50.21 24.10
C ASP A 266 -37.59 49.44 22.95
N ALA A 267 -37.80 48.19 23.23
CA ALA A 267 -38.92 47.31 22.94
C ALA A 267 -38.42 45.90 22.54
N ARG A 268 -38.39 44.97 23.47
CA ARG A 268 -39.43 43.95 23.75
C ARG A 268 -40.10 43.35 22.51
N THR A 269 -39.95 42.06 22.34
CA THR A 269 -41.08 41.11 22.45
C THR A 269 -40.59 39.66 22.42
N ASP A 270 -41.03 38.97 23.44
CA ASP A 270 -41.17 37.57 23.72
C ASP A 270 -41.75 36.70 22.60
N CYS A 271 -41.44 35.43 22.68
CA CYS A 271 -42.30 34.21 22.66
C CYS A 271 -41.37 33.01 22.56
N GLU A 272 -41.10 32.27 23.58
CA GLU A 272 -41.77 31.14 24.24
C GLU A 272 -42.25 30.03 23.28
N GLY A 273 -41.86 28.79 23.69
CA GLY A 273 -42.38 27.50 23.31
C GLY A 273 -41.24 26.50 22.99
N GLY A 274 -40.72 25.73 23.82
CA GLY A 274 -41.27 24.88 24.88
C GLY A 274 -41.78 23.59 24.25
N VAL A 275 -41.10 22.49 24.34
CA VAL A 275 -41.59 21.19 24.78
C VAL A 275 -40.47 20.18 24.87
N ASP A 276 -40.40 19.61 26.03
CA ASP A 276 -39.48 18.60 26.54
C ASP A 276 -39.80 17.15 26.07
N PRO A 277 -39.02 16.14 26.53
CA PRO A 277 -38.83 14.85 25.91
C PRO A 277 -39.69 13.74 26.52
N VAL A 278 -39.81 12.60 25.87
CA VAL A 278 -40.34 11.34 26.52
C VAL A 278 -39.76 10.08 25.90
N PRO A 279 -39.81 8.89 26.56
CA PRO A 279 -38.67 8.15 27.03
C PRO A 279 -38.51 6.76 26.39
N ALA A 280 -37.48 6.06 26.88
CA ALA A 280 -37.16 4.66 26.64
C ALA A 280 -38.31 3.70 26.98
N SER A 281 -38.45 2.64 26.18
CA SER A 281 -39.07 1.40 26.63
C SER A 281 -38.37 0.18 26.05
N SER A 282 -37.76 -0.52 26.98
CA SER A 282 -37.36 -1.92 27.02
C SER A 282 -38.28 -2.89 26.28
N MET A 283 -37.70 -3.90 25.63
CA MET A 283 -38.12 -5.30 25.83
C MET A 283 -37.09 -6.31 25.27
N VAL A 284 -36.72 -7.22 26.13
CA VAL A 284 -35.91 -8.41 26.00
C VAL A 284 -36.89 -9.60 25.94
N PRO A 285 -36.50 -10.87 25.79
CA PRO A 285 -36.23 -11.68 24.58
C PRO A 285 -37.23 -12.83 24.40
N ALA A 286 -37.15 -13.55 23.31
CA ALA A 286 -37.75 -14.89 23.25
C ALA A 286 -36.79 -15.89 22.58
N GLN A 287 -36.37 -16.83 23.39
CA GLN A 287 -35.86 -18.15 23.02
C GLN A 287 -36.96 -19.00 22.34
N VAL A 288 -36.51 -20.08 21.72
CA VAL A 288 -37.07 -21.43 21.45
C VAL A 288 -36.97 -21.73 19.94
N LYS A 289 -36.28 -22.66 19.49
CA LYS A 289 -35.90 -24.07 19.61
C LYS A 289 -34.77 -24.38 18.67
#